data_dca671ae03e56ab2fe97f8c69bebff1e
#
_entry.id   dca671ae03e56ab2fe97f8c69bebff1e
#
_cell.length_a   1.000
_cell.length_b   1.000
_cell.length_c   1.000
_cell.angle_alpha   90.00
_cell.angle_beta   90.00
_cell.angle_gamma   90.00
#
_symmetry.space_group_name_H-M   'P 1'
#
loop_
_entity.id
_entity.type
_entity.pdbx_description
1 polymer ?
#
loop_
_entity_poly.entity_id
_entity_poly.type
_entity_poly.pdbx_seq_one_letter_code
_entity_poly.pdbx_strand_id
1 'polypeptide(L)'
;MNTKRFLCAALGAVCCFAFMQAQVRTEQTFEKGWKFTREDNAEFANPGYNDSKWQNVTVPHDWAIYGPFSINNDKQEMAITQDGQTEAMEHAGRTGGLPFVGTGWYRLNFDAPGFEKGKKATLIFDGAMSHARVYVNGQEAGYWPYGYNSFYVDATPYLKPGERNELAVRLENEPESSRWYPGAGLYRNV
;
A
#
# COMPACT_ATOMS: atom_id res chain seq x y z
N MET A 1 7.73 -51.39 46.39
CA MET A 1 7.36 -49.97 46.26
C MET A 1 7.45 -49.57 44.80
N ASN A 2 6.36 -49.05 44.24
CA ASN A 2 5.90 -49.15 42.83
C ASN A 2 6.71 -48.36 41.80
N THR A 3 7.62 -48.99 41.11
CA THR A 3 8.34 -48.46 39.92
C THR A 3 7.42 -48.25 38.68
N LYS A 4 6.29 -48.94 38.63
CA LYS A 4 5.33 -48.82 37.52
C LYS A 4 4.51 -47.50 37.47
N ARG A 5 4.35 -46.84 38.63
CA ARG A 5 3.62 -45.55 38.67
C ARG A 5 4.44 -44.34 38.21
N PHE A 6 5.75 -44.40 38.31
CA PHE A 6 6.62 -43.33 37.80
C PHE A 6 6.78 -43.35 36.26
N LEU A 7 6.67 -44.53 35.64
CA LEU A 7 6.83 -44.65 34.19
C LEU A 7 5.63 -44.07 33.44
N CYS A 8 4.40 -44.22 33.95
CA CYS A 8 3.20 -43.62 33.35
C CYS A 8 3.16 -42.09 33.49
N ALA A 9 3.68 -41.52 34.57
CA ALA A 9 3.73 -40.06 34.74
C ALA A 9 4.76 -39.40 33.79
N ALA A 10 5.89 -40.06 33.52
CA ALA A 10 6.91 -39.56 32.62
C ALA A 10 6.46 -39.61 31.15
N LEU A 11 5.67 -40.63 30.72
CA LEU A 11 5.13 -40.70 29.38
C LEU A 11 4.04 -39.63 29.14
N GLY A 12 3.23 -39.31 30.14
CA GLY A 12 2.20 -38.28 30.04
C GLY A 12 2.77 -36.86 29.88
N ALA A 13 3.91 -36.57 30.50
CA ALA A 13 4.57 -35.26 30.35
C ALA A 13 5.23 -35.04 28.99
N VAL A 14 5.71 -36.09 28.33
CA VAL A 14 6.34 -36.00 26.99
C VAL A 14 5.29 -35.78 25.90
N CYS A 15 4.08 -36.32 26.05
CA CYS A 15 3.01 -36.10 25.07
C CYS A 15 2.41 -34.69 25.06
N CYS A 16 2.54 -33.91 26.14
CA CYS A 16 2.01 -32.54 26.19
C CYS A 16 2.89 -31.49 25.50
N PHE A 17 4.18 -31.79 25.24
CA PHE A 17 5.09 -30.87 24.57
C PHE A 17 5.05 -30.93 23.01
N ALA A 18 4.34 -31.90 22.42
CA ALA A 18 4.36 -32.13 20.99
C ALA A 18 3.40 -31.26 20.16
N PHE A 19 2.58 -30.38 20.78
CA PHE A 19 1.54 -29.64 20.08
C PHE A 19 1.62 -28.11 20.18
N MET A 20 2.72 -27.55 20.62
CA MET A 20 2.98 -26.12 20.44
C MET A 20 3.66 -25.90 19.08
N GLN A 21 2.94 -26.07 17.99
CA GLN A 21 3.34 -25.46 16.73
C GLN A 21 3.07 -23.96 16.85
N ALA A 22 4.14 -23.19 17.06
CA ALA A 22 4.09 -21.75 16.91
C ALA A 22 3.57 -21.45 15.50
N GLN A 23 2.50 -20.68 15.39
CA GLN A 23 2.00 -20.19 14.10
C GLN A 23 3.08 -19.26 13.53
N VAL A 24 3.85 -19.76 12.57
CA VAL A 24 4.90 -18.98 11.92
C VAL A 24 4.24 -17.94 11.02
N ARG A 25 4.33 -16.66 11.39
CA ARG A 25 4.05 -15.55 10.51
C ARG A 25 5.22 -15.40 9.55
N THR A 26 4.94 -15.34 8.27
CA THR A 26 5.92 -15.01 7.23
C THR A 26 5.64 -13.62 6.73
N GLU A 27 6.65 -12.79 6.61
CA GLU A 27 6.57 -11.44 6.06
C GLU A 27 7.46 -11.34 4.83
N GLN A 28 6.96 -10.61 3.83
CA GLN A 28 7.69 -10.28 2.61
C GLN A 28 7.47 -8.80 2.32
N THR A 29 8.54 -8.05 2.12
CA THR A 29 8.47 -6.63 1.77
C THR A 29 8.61 -6.45 0.26
N PHE A 30 7.78 -5.60 -0.31
CA PHE A 30 7.76 -5.29 -1.73
C PHE A 30 8.45 -3.97 -2.03
N GLU A 31 9.78 -3.98 -2.10
CA GLU A 31 10.57 -2.78 -2.41
C GLU A 31 10.80 -2.59 -3.91
N LYS A 32 11.02 -3.68 -4.65
CA LYS A 32 11.49 -3.67 -6.05
C LYS A 32 10.48 -4.30 -6.99
N GLY A 33 10.65 -4.02 -8.28
CA GLY A 33 9.84 -4.62 -9.33
C GLY A 33 8.56 -3.86 -9.63
N TRP A 34 8.34 -2.72 -9.00
CA TRP A 34 7.21 -1.88 -9.25
C TRP A 34 7.31 -1.15 -10.59
N LYS A 35 6.16 -1.02 -11.24
CA LYS A 35 5.90 -0.18 -12.39
C LYS A 35 5.00 0.98 -11.97
N PHE A 36 5.24 2.17 -12.52
CA PHE A 36 4.50 3.38 -12.17
C PHE A 36 4.12 4.19 -13.40
N THR A 37 2.93 4.77 -13.39
CA THR A 37 2.48 5.78 -14.37
C THR A 37 1.60 6.83 -13.68
N ARG A 38 1.55 8.04 -14.27
CA ARG A 38 0.64 9.14 -13.86
C ARG A 38 -0.64 9.19 -14.70
N GLU A 39 -0.81 8.26 -15.62
CA GLU A 39 -2.04 8.12 -16.37
C GLU A 39 -3.12 7.47 -15.50
N ASP A 40 -4.39 7.77 -15.78
CA ASP A 40 -5.53 7.15 -15.10
C ASP A 40 -6.41 6.40 -16.11
N ASN A 41 -6.45 5.08 -15.99
CA ASN A 41 -7.27 4.21 -16.78
C ASN A 41 -7.66 2.98 -15.94
N ALA A 42 -8.96 2.65 -15.91
CA ALA A 42 -9.47 1.50 -15.17
C ALA A 42 -8.89 0.15 -15.66
N GLU A 43 -8.47 0.07 -16.94
CA GLU A 43 -7.83 -1.12 -17.50
C GLU A 43 -6.50 -1.47 -16.82
N PHE A 44 -5.90 -0.53 -16.10
CA PHE A 44 -4.66 -0.75 -15.37
C PHE A 44 -4.80 -1.74 -14.20
N ALA A 45 -6.02 -1.99 -13.75
CA ALA A 45 -6.31 -3.03 -12.77
C ALA A 45 -6.31 -4.44 -13.36
N ASN A 46 -6.45 -4.58 -14.70
CA ASN A 46 -6.63 -5.87 -15.32
C ASN A 46 -5.35 -6.72 -15.29
N PRO A 47 -5.45 -8.01 -14.96
CA PRO A 47 -4.32 -8.92 -15.05
C PRO A 47 -3.78 -9.00 -16.48
N GLY A 48 -2.46 -9.00 -16.59
CA GLY A 48 -1.79 -9.09 -17.89
C GLY A 48 -1.82 -7.80 -18.71
N TYR A 49 -2.28 -6.66 -18.15
CA TYR A 49 -2.11 -5.37 -18.80
C TYR A 49 -0.64 -5.13 -19.15
N ASN A 50 -0.36 -4.64 -20.35
CA ASN A 50 0.99 -4.39 -20.81
C ASN A 50 1.54 -3.08 -20.24
N ASP A 51 2.23 -3.17 -19.12
CA ASP A 51 2.89 -2.07 -18.41
C ASP A 51 4.37 -1.89 -18.79
N SER A 52 4.83 -2.46 -19.91
CA SER A 52 6.24 -2.42 -20.33
C SER A 52 6.79 -1.01 -20.56
N LYS A 53 5.92 -0.04 -20.85
CA LYS A 53 6.27 1.38 -21.05
C LYS A 53 6.25 2.19 -19.76
N TRP A 54 5.79 1.61 -18.65
CA TRP A 54 5.73 2.30 -17.38
C TRP A 54 7.12 2.46 -16.77
N GLN A 55 7.28 3.47 -15.94
CA GLN A 55 8.51 3.72 -15.21
C GLN A 55 8.78 2.60 -14.20
N ASN A 56 10.01 2.08 -14.17
CA ASN A 56 10.45 1.22 -13.08
C ASN A 56 10.75 2.06 -11.85
N VAL A 57 10.17 1.71 -10.73
CA VAL A 57 10.37 2.40 -9.46
C VAL A 57 10.66 1.43 -8.33
N THR A 58 11.24 1.94 -7.26
CA THR A 58 11.35 1.24 -5.96
C THR A 58 10.41 1.92 -4.98
N VAL A 59 9.79 1.14 -4.11
CA VAL A 59 8.97 1.64 -3.00
C VAL A 59 9.84 1.61 -1.74
N PRO A 60 9.88 2.69 -0.95
CA PRO A 60 9.08 3.92 -1.00
C PRO A 60 9.29 4.80 -2.24
N HIS A 61 8.19 5.32 -2.79
CA HIS A 61 8.21 6.21 -3.96
C HIS A 61 7.21 7.35 -3.78
N ASP A 62 7.71 8.57 -3.89
CA ASP A 62 6.89 9.79 -3.88
C ASP A 62 7.05 10.49 -5.23
N TRP A 63 6.01 10.45 -6.07
CA TRP A 63 6.12 11.02 -7.41
C TRP A 63 6.13 12.55 -7.44
N ALA A 64 5.65 13.21 -6.38
CA ALA A 64 5.53 14.67 -6.36
C ALA A 64 6.89 15.36 -6.28
N ILE A 65 7.88 14.72 -5.64
CA ILE A 65 9.23 15.29 -5.50
C ILE A 65 10.04 15.30 -6.81
N TYR A 66 9.60 14.56 -7.81
CA TYR A 66 10.28 14.48 -9.11
C TYR A 66 9.66 15.37 -10.19
N GLY A 67 8.62 16.14 -9.84
CA GLY A 67 7.91 16.99 -10.79
C GLY A 67 6.95 16.21 -11.69
N PRO A 68 6.44 16.83 -12.77
CA PRO A 68 6.80 18.17 -13.23
C PRO A 68 6.40 19.25 -12.23
N PHE A 69 7.30 20.21 -12.02
CA PHE A 69 7.02 21.39 -11.18
C PHE A 69 6.38 22.49 -12.03
N SER A 70 5.32 23.08 -11.54
CA SER A 70 4.62 24.19 -12.19
C SER A 70 3.94 25.07 -11.16
N ILE A 71 3.99 26.37 -11.37
CA ILE A 71 3.24 27.33 -10.55
C ILE A 71 1.71 27.12 -10.67
N ASN A 72 1.26 26.38 -11.68
CA ASN A 72 -0.15 26.07 -11.87
C ASN A 72 -0.59 24.78 -11.16
N ASN A 73 0.34 24.04 -10.54
CA ASN A 73 -0.01 22.88 -9.76
C ASN A 73 -0.53 23.28 -8.38
N ASP A 74 -1.56 22.60 -7.89
CA ASP A 74 -2.05 22.68 -6.53
C ASP A 74 -2.30 24.14 -6.04
N LYS A 75 -2.90 24.97 -6.87
CA LYS A 75 -3.32 26.32 -6.50
C LYS A 75 -4.47 26.27 -5.52
N GLN A 76 -4.57 27.28 -4.65
CA GLN A 76 -5.61 27.42 -3.65
C GLN A 76 -6.19 28.82 -3.69
N GLU A 77 -7.52 28.94 -3.52
CA GLU A 77 -8.20 30.21 -3.32
C GLU A 77 -8.45 30.42 -1.83
N MET A 78 -7.82 31.45 -1.27
CA MET A 78 -7.99 31.80 0.14
C MET A 78 -7.76 33.30 0.39
N ALA A 79 -8.30 33.82 1.49
CA ALA A 79 -7.95 35.14 2.01
C ALA A 79 -6.92 35.01 3.13
N ILE A 80 -5.74 35.60 2.97
CA ILE A 80 -4.73 35.68 4.03
C ILE A 80 -5.03 36.89 4.88
N THR A 81 -5.87 36.71 5.90
CA THR A 81 -6.34 37.82 6.78
C THR A 81 -5.21 38.47 7.55
N GLN A 82 -4.10 37.76 7.82
CA GLN A 82 -2.91 38.33 8.43
C GLN A 82 -2.23 39.40 7.54
N ASP A 83 -2.42 39.30 6.22
CA ASP A 83 -1.88 40.23 5.23
C ASP A 83 -2.93 41.29 4.86
N GLY A 84 -4.06 41.37 5.60
CA GLY A 84 -5.12 42.35 5.39
C GLY A 84 -6.05 42.04 4.20
N GLN A 85 -6.02 40.83 3.65
CA GLN A 85 -6.90 40.41 2.57
C GLN A 85 -8.31 40.19 3.11
N THR A 86 -9.31 40.75 2.45
CA THR A 86 -10.73 40.61 2.77
C THR A 86 -11.48 39.68 1.80
N GLU A 87 -10.90 39.40 0.65
CA GLU A 87 -11.45 38.54 -0.39
C GLU A 87 -10.49 37.40 -0.68
N ALA A 88 -11.04 36.23 -1.08
CA ALA A 88 -10.24 35.10 -1.50
C ALA A 88 -9.50 35.43 -2.80
N MET A 89 -8.23 35.13 -2.85
CA MET A 89 -7.37 35.30 -4.00
C MET A 89 -6.62 33.99 -4.27
N GLU A 90 -6.21 33.80 -5.52
CA GLU A 90 -5.40 32.65 -5.88
C GLU A 90 -3.98 32.77 -5.27
N HIS A 91 -3.58 31.74 -4.56
CA HIS A 91 -2.25 31.58 -3.99
C HIS A 91 -1.60 30.29 -4.47
N ALA A 92 -0.27 30.22 -4.34
CA ALA A 92 0.44 28.95 -4.44
C ALA A 92 -0.09 27.98 -3.37
N GLY A 93 -0.26 26.72 -3.74
CA GLY A 93 -0.76 25.70 -2.84
C GLY A 93 0.21 25.35 -1.70
N ARG A 94 -0.12 24.27 -1.00
CA ARG A 94 0.55 23.77 0.22
C ARG A 94 2.06 23.75 0.21
N THR A 95 2.64 23.59 -0.95
CA THR A 95 4.08 23.39 -1.18
C THR A 95 4.67 24.48 -2.08
N GLY A 96 4.00 25.62 -2.18
CA GLY A 96 4.36 26.65 -3.13
C GLY A 96 3.82 26.41 -4.55
N GLY A 97 2.81 25.53 -4.71
CA GLY A 97 2.16 25.23 -5.99
C GLY A 97 3.03 24.50 -7.00
N LEU A 98 4.10 23.86 -6.57
CA LEU A 98 5.11 23.32 -7.49
C LEU A 98 4.98 21.82 -7.78
N PRO A 99 4.73 20.92 -6.80
CA PRO A 99 4.71 19.48 -7.04
C PRO A 99 3.44 19.04 -7.75
N PHE A 100 3.58 18.05 -8.60
CA PHE A 100 2.44 17.47 -9.32
C PHE A 100 1.51 16.72 -8.35
N VAL A 101 0.22 17.04 -8.40
CA VAL A 101 -0.87 16.30 -7.78
C VAL A 101 -1.68 15.56 -8.85
N GLY A 102 -2.57 14.67 -8.47
CA GLY A 102 -3.41 13.89 -9.39
C GLY A 102 -3.33 12.40 -9.14
N THR A 103 -3.64 11.63 -10.17
CA THR A 103 -3.70 10.16 -10.07
C THR A 103 -2.37 9.52 -10.47
N GLY A 104 -2.04 8.44 -9.78
CA GLY A 104 -0.93 7.56 -10.13
C GLY A 104 -1.28 6.10 -9.90
N TRP A 105 -0.75 5.24 -10.76
CA TRP A 105 -0.92 3.81 -10.68
C TRP A 105 0.41 3.10 -10.48
N TYR A 106 0.37 2.11 -9.62
CA TYR A 106 1.47 1.18 -9.37
C TYR A 106 1.06 -0.22 -9.73
N ARG A 107 1.97 -1.01 -10.29
CA ARG A 107 1.77 -2.44 -10.58
C ARG A 107 2.99 -3.22 -10.15
N LEU A 108 2.75 -4.41 -9.60
CA LEU A 108 3.78 -5.35 -9.17
C LEU A 108 3.35 -6.77 -9.49
N ASN A 109 4.24 -7.52 -10.10
CA ASN A 109 4.12 -8.98 -10.17
C ASN A 109 4.97 -9.61 -9.07
N PHE A 110 4.38 -10.51 -8.31
CA PHE A 110 5.06 -11.18 -7.21
C PHE A 110 4.63 -12.64 -7.08
N ASP A 111 5.51 -13.46 -6.53
CA ASP A 111 5.20 -14.84 -6.22
C ASP A 111 4.68 -14.90 -4.77
N ALA A 112 3.42 -15.32 -4.61
CA ALA A 112 2.86 -15.51 -3.28
C ALA A 112 3.36 -16.83 -2.69
N PRO A 113 3.80 -16.86 -1.41
CA PRO A 113 4.11 -18.12 -0.77
C PRO A 113 2.88 -19.03 -0.74
N GLY A 114 3.11 -20.34 -0.83
CA GLY A 114 2.05 -21.30 -0.55
C GLY A 114 1.61 -21.21 0.92
N PHE A 115 0.33 -21.21 1.17
CA PHE A 115 -0.20 -21.27 2.53
C PHE A 115 -1.38 -22.24 2.64
N GLU A 116 -1.51 -22.86 3.80
CA GLU A 116 -2.51 -23.86 4.09
C GLU A 116 -3.90 -23.24 4.23
N LYS A 117 -4.93 -24.07 4.01
CA LYS A 117 -6.33 -23.68 4.24
C LYS A 117 -6.53 -23.18 5.68
N GLY A 118 -7.15 -22.01 5.80
CA GLY A 118 -7.39 -21.35 7.08
C GLY A 118 -6.35 -20.35 7.52
N LYS A 119 -5.22 -20.24 6.83
CA LYS A 119 -4.28 -19.12 6.98
C LYS A 119 -4.76 -17.89 6.22
N LYS A 120 -4.34 -16.73 6.66
CA LYS A 120 -4.67 -15.43 6.04
C LYS A 120 -3.43 -14.79 5.45
N ALA A 121 -3.62 -14.11 4.33
CA ALA A 121 -2.65 -13.23 3.73
C ALA A 121 -3.16 -11.79 3.80
N THR A 122 -2.35 -10.90 4.35
CA THR A 122 -2.68 -9.48 4.51
C THR A 122 -1.63 -8.65 3.82
N LEU A 123 -2.05 -7.75 2.94
CA LEU A 123 -1.21 -6.68 2.43
C LEU A 123 -1.23 -5.54 3.45
N ILE A 124 -0.05 -5.05 3.80
CA ILE A 124 0.14 -3.95 4.75
C ILE A 124 0.75 -2.79 3.98
N PHE A 125 0.06 -1.68 3.97
CA PHE A 125 0.56 -0.42 3.42
C PHE A 125 0.90 0.50 4.58
N ASP A 126 2.16 0.81 4.77
CA ASP A 126 2.60 1.70 5.84
C ASP A 126 2.27 3.16 5.56
N GLY A 127 2.04 3.50 4.30
CA GLY A 127 1.55 4.81 3.89
C GLY A 127 1.42 4.92 2.38
N ALA A 128 0.24 5.36 1.95
CA ALA A 128 -0.10 5.60 0.54
C ALA A 128 -0.95 6.87 0.42
N MET A 129 -0.50 7.84 -0.36
CA MET A 129 -1.12 9.16 -0.46
C MET A 129 -1.74 9.34 -1.82
N SER A 130 -3.04 9.39 -1.88
CA SER A 130 -4.14 9.07 -0.95
C SER A 130 -5.23 8.33 -1.72
N HIS A 131 -6.41 8.13 -1.15
CA HIS A 131 -7.53 7.44 -1.82
C HIS A 131 -7.11 6.13 -2.50
N ALA A 132 -6.35 5.32 -1.76
CA ALA A 132 -5.77 4.08 -2.26
C ALA A 132 -6.85 3.05 -2.59
N ARG A 133 -6.92 2.62 -3.86
CA ARG A 133 -7.65 1.43 -4.30
C ARG A 133 -6.67 0.34 -4.62
N VAL A 134 -6.85 -0.80 -3.99
CA VAL A 134 -5.94 -1.94 -4.09
C VAL A 134 -6.63 -3.06 -4.84
N TYR A 135 -5.99 -3.54 -5.90
CA TYR A 135 -6.48 -4.64 -6.73
C TYR A 135 -5.50 -5.81 -6.66
N VAL A 136 -6.02 -6.99 -6.46
CA VAL A 136 -5.24 -8.24 -6.51
C VAL A 136 -5.82 -9.10 -7.62
N ASN A 137 -4.99 -9.48 -8.58
CA ASN A 137 -5.40 -10.26 -9.75
C ASN A 137 -6.64 -9.69 -10.46
N GLY A 138 -6.72 -8.35 -10.57
CA GLY A 138 -7.80 -7.61 -11.24
C GLY A 138 -9.07 -7.41 -10.41
N GLN A 139 -9.12 -7.89 -9.18
CA GLN A 139 -10.26 -7.72 -8.29
C GLN A 139 -9.96 -6.67 -7.24
N GLU A 140 -10.87 -5.71 -7.01
CA GLU A 140 -10.72 -4.72 -5.95
C GLU A 140 -10.76 -5.42 -4.59
N ALA A 141 -9.63 -5.41 -3.90
CA ALA A 141 -9.44 -6.06 -2.61
C ALA A 141 -9.62 -5.10 -1.43
N GLY A 142 -9.47 -3.79 -1.67
CA GLY A 142 -9.65 -2.80 -0.62
C GLY A 142 -9.55 -1.36 -1.10
N TYR A 143 -10.11 -0.46 -0.27
CA TYR A 143 -10.05 0.99 -0.44
C TYR A 143 -9.69 1.66 0.88
N TRP A 144 -8.78 2.63 0.83
CA TRP A 144 -8.40 3.44 1.97
C TRP A 144 -8.22 4.91 1.59
N PRO A 145 -9.04 5.85 2.11
CA PRO A 145 -9.00 7.25 1.67
C PRO A 145 -7.87 8.07 2.30
N TYR A 146 -7.43 7.72 3.51
CA TYR A 146 -6.54 8.55 4.31
C TYR A 146 -5.07 8.20 4.09
N GLY A 147 -4.26 9.22 3.77
CA GLY A 147 -2.87 9.01 3.35
C GLY A 147 -1.83 8.91 4.48
N TYR A 148 -2.17 9.27 5.74
CA TYR A 148 -1.15 9.49 6.79
C TYR A 148 -0.99 8.34 7.79
N ASN A 149 -1.71 7.25 7.63
CA ASN A 149 -1.57 6.07 8.49
C ASN A 149 -1.43 4.78 7.70
N SER A 150 -0.99 3.74 8.39
CA SER A 150 -0.97 2.39 7.84
C SER A 150 -2.38 1.83 7.70
N PHE A 151 -2.59 1.00 6.68
CA PHE A 151 -3.83 0.25 6.50
C PHE A 151 -3.56 -1.18 6.03
N TYR A 152 -4.58 -2.02 6.16
CA TYR A 152 -4.49 -3.45 5.94
C TYR A 152 -5.57 -3.91 4.97
N VAL A 153 -5.19 -4.74 4.02
CA VAL A 153 -6.10 -5.34 3.04
C VAL A 153 -6.05 -6.86 3.17
N ASP A 154 -7.17 -7.50 3.44
CA ASP A 154 -7.26 -8.97 3.41
C ASP A 154 -7.18 -9.44 1.96
N ALA A 155 -6.01 -9.90 1.58
CA ALA A 155 -5.74 -10.41 0.23
C ALA A 155 -6.09 -11.89 0.07
N THR A 156 -6.44 -12.58 1.15
CA THR A 156 -6.69 -14.03 1.17
C THR A 156 -7.62 -14.52 0.06
N PRO A 157 -8.81 -13.90 -0.18
CA PRO A 157 -9.74 -14.40 -1.18
C PRO A 157 -9.31 -14.13 -2.63
N TYR A 158 -8.32 -13.28 -2.84
CA TYR A 158 -7.89 -12.80 -4.17
C TYR A 158 -6.57 -13.42 -4.64
N LEU A 159 -5.76 -13.93 -3.70
CA LEU A 159 -4.46 -14.51 -4.01
C LEU A 159 -4.58 -15.94 -4.55
N LYS A 160 -3.63 -16.29 -5.40
CA LYS A 160 -3.33 -17.65 -5.85
C LYS A 160 -2.09 -18.13 -5.08
N PRO A 161 -2.27 -18.89 -3.99
CA PRO A 161 -1.14 -19.33 -3.16
C PRO A 161 -0.16 -20.23 -3.93
N GLY A 162 1.12 -19.96 -3.79
CA GLY A 162 2.18 -20.69 -4.48
C GLY A 162 2.32 -20.36 -5.97
N GLU A 163 1.61 -19.35 -6.47
CA GLU A 163 1.63 -18.91 -7.85
C GLU A 163 2.03 -17.43 -7.97
N ARG A 164 2.26 -17.03 -9.22
CA ARG A 164 2.47 -15.63 -9.56
C ARG A 164 1.15 -14.86 -9.46
N ASN A 165 1.20 -13.74 -8.77
CA ASN A 165 0.09 -12.83 -8.55
C ASN A 165 0.44 -11.43 -9.06
N GLU A 166 -0.59 -10.62 -9.24
CA GLU A 166 -0.46 -9.24 -9.65
C GLU A 166 -1.15 -8.33 -8.64
N LEU A 167 -0.43 -7.31 -8.22
CA LEU A 167 -0.92 -6.23 -7.37
C LEU A 167 -0.97 -4.96 -8.20
N ALA A 168 -2.12 -4.30 -8.24
CA ALA A 168 -2.26 -2.96 -8.78
C ALA A 168 -2.81 -2.02 -7.71
N VAL A 169 -2.26 -0.80 -7.65
CA VAL A 169 -2.67 0.21 -6.67
C VAL A 169 -2.89 1.53 -7.38
N ARG A 170 -4.12 2.05 -7.32
CA ARG A 170 -4.47 3.40 -7.77
C ARG A 170 -4.45 4.33 -6.58
N LEU A 171 -3.75 5.43 -6.72
CA LEU A 171 -3.70 6.49 -5.74
C LEU A 171 -4.17 7.80 -6.37
N GLU A 172 -4.85 8.61 -5.58
CA GLU A 172 -5.30 9.93 -6.01
C GLU A 172 -4.88 10.95 -4.95
N ASN A 173 -3.97 11.84 -5.35
CA ASN A 173 -3.56 12.97 -4.54
C ASN A 173 -4.32 14.20 -5.03
N GLU A 174 -5.39 14.52 -4.32
CA GLU A 174 -6.30 15.59 -4.70
C GLU A 174 -5.69 16.97 -4.43
N PRO A 175 -5.97 17.98 -5.28
CA PRO A 175 -5.65 19.36 -4.98
C PRO A 175 -6.44 19.84 -3.76
N GLU A 176 -5.95 20.83 -3.06
CA GLU A 176 -6.58 21.48 -1.90
C GLU A 176 -6.94 20.55 -0.73
N SER A 177 -6.43 19.32 -0.75
CA SER A 177 -6.79 18.27 0.22
C SER A 177 -6.05 18.35 1.55
N SER A 178 -4.99 19.16 1.66
CA SER A 178 -4.19 19.30 2.89
C SER A 178 -3.51 20.66 2.98
N ARG A 179 -3.15 21.09 4.18
CA ARG A 179 -2.35 22.30 4.46
C ARG A 179 -0.85 22.10 4.25
N TRP A 180 -0.40 20.87 4.27
CA TRP A 180 1.01 20.51 4.29
C TRP A 180 1.37 19.77 3.03
N TYR A 181 2.66 19.69 2.73
CA TYR A 181 3.13 18.76 1.71
C TYR A 181 2.69 17.33 2.08
N PRO A 182 1.74 16.72 1.33
CA PRO A 182 1.17 15.44 1.73
C PRO A 182 2.06 14.26 1.31
N GLY A 183 3.05 14.47 0.43
CA GLY A 183 3.61 13.42 -0.38
C GLY A 183 2.66 12.98 -1.49
N ALA A 184 3.09 12.04 -2.31
CA ALA A 184 2.24 11.39 -3.31
C ALA A 184 2.80 10.02 -3.65
N GLY A 185 1.97 9.00 -3.62
CA GLY A 185 2.41 7.66 -3.96
C GLY A 185 2.47 6.68 -2.80
N LEU A 186 3.10 5.56 -3.06
CA LEU A 186 3.49 4.58 -2.04
C LEU A 186 4.76 5.10 -1.34
N TYR A 187 4.57 6.09 -0.46
CA TYR A 187 5.69 6.83 0.15
C TYR A 187 6.30 6.12 1.37
N ARG A 188 5.76 4.96 1.75
CA ARG A 188 6.28 4.03 2.76
C ARG A 188 6.23 2.59 2.22
N ASN A 189 6.66 1.64 3.04
CA ASN A 189 6.74 0.23 2.67
C ASN A 189 5.38 -0.41 2.37
N VAL A 190 5.44 -1.43 1.55
CA VAL A 190 4.36 -2.39 1.31
C VAL A 190 4.86 -3.80 1.55
#